data_b03454ef37e74b6d1dcbd80d461b266e
#
_entry.id   b03454ef37e74b6d1dcbd80d461b266e
#
_cell.length_a   1.000
_cell.length_b   1.000
_cell.length_c   1.000
_cell.angle_alpha   90.00
_cell.angle_beta   90.00
_cell.angle_gamma   90.00
#
_symmetry.space_group_name_H-M   'P 1'
#
loop_
_entity.id
_entity.type
_entity.pdbx_description
1 polymer ?
#
loop_
_entity_poly.entity_id
_entity_poly.type
_entity_poly.pdbx_seq_one_letter_code
_entity_poly.pdbx_strand_id
1 'polypeptide(L)'
;QPIWDREIDAKGNLIMPGFKNAHTHSAMTFLRSYADDMPLLDWLNKQIFPMEAKLQGEDIYWLSRLAILEYLTSGITANFDMYFHPEMIAKASVDSGFRTVIVSSLNDFSSSLSAMEEEYQTYNNYDELIKYSLGFHAEYTTSKKLLEGVANLSQKYKAPVFMHNSETESEVAQCVGRYGMTPTTFLDSLGMFEYGGGGYH
;
A
#
# COMPACT_ATOMS: atom_id res chain seq x y z
N GLN A 1 -9.76 -35.27 -28.46
CA GLN A 1 -10.20 -33.95 -27.90
C GLN A 1 -9.64 -33.84 -26.50
N PRO A 2 -9.17 -32.67 -26.07
CA PRO A 2 -8.73 -32.46 -24.69
C PRO A 2 -9.91 -32.68 -23.75
N ILE A 3 -9.65 -33.33 -22.61
CA ILE A 3 -10.63 -33.51 -21.54
C ILE A 3 -10.44 -32.28 -20.61
N TRP A 4 -11.50 -31.52 -20.43
CA TRP A 4 -11.51 -30.34 -19.56
C TRP A 4 -12.18 -30.67 -18.22
N ASP A 5 -11.64 -30.20 -17.11
CA ASP A 5 -12.27 -30.36 -15.80
C ASP A 5 -13.57 -29.57 -15.68
N ARG A 6 -13.67 -28.47 -16.45
CA ARG A 6 -14.85 -27.61 -16.48
C ARG A 6 -14.93 -26.84 -17.80
N GLU A 7 -16.16 -26.72 -18.32
CA GLU A 7 -16.49 -25.85 -19.45
C GLU A 7 -17.49 -24.77 -18.99
N ILE A 8 -17.28 -23.54 -19.41
CA ILE A 8 -18.15 -22.39 -19.10
C ILE A 8 -18.56 -21.74 -20.43
N ASP A 9 -19.85 -21.76 -20.74
CA ASP A 9 -20.40 -21.01 -21.87
C ASP A 9 -20.43 -19.52 -21.54
N ALA A 10 -19.60 -18.74 -22.22
CA ALA A 10 -19.52 -17.28 -22.05
C ALA A 10 -20.71 -16.55 -22.73
N LYS A 11 -21.59 -17.25 -23.44
CA LYS A 11 -22.79 -16.68 -24.09
C LYS A 11 -22.50 -15.44 -24.95
N GLY A 12 -21.36 -15.45 -25.65
CA GLY A 12 -20.92 -14.31 -26.48
C GLY A 12 -20.26 -13.16 -25.72
N ASN A 13 -20.05 -13.31 -24.40
CA ASN A 13 -19.31 -12.32 -23.62
C ASN A 13 -17.80 -12.40 -23.87
N LEU A 14 -17.11 -11.28 -23.65
CA LEU A 14 -15.65 -11.21 -23.74
C LEU A 14 -15.01 -11.68 -22.42
N ILE A 15 -14.01 -12.54 -22.55
CA ILE A 15 -13.15 -12.93 -21.41
C ILE A 15 -11.88 -12.08 -21.47
N MET A 16 -11.53 -11.45 -20.36
CA MET A 16 -10.34 -10.62 -20.23
C MET A 16 -9.70 -10.81 -18.84
N PRO A 17 -8.40 -10.48 -18.66
CA PRO A 17 -7.80 -10.43 -17.34
C PRO A 17 -8.54 -9.47 -16.42
N GLY A 18 -8.66 -9.81 -15.14
CA GLY A 18 -9.24 -8.91 -14.14
C GLY A 18 -8.40 -7.65 -13.94
N PHE A 19 -9.05 -6.57 -13.53
CA PHE A 19 -8.38 -5.31 -13.20
C PHE A 19 -7.47 -5.45 -11.99
N LYS A 20 -6.50 -4.55 -11.89
CA LYS A 20 -5.60 -4.40 -10.73
C LYS A 20 -5.79 -3.01 -10.16
N ASN A 21 -6.01 -2.94 -8.85
CA ASN A 21 -6.00 -1.67 -8.13
C ASN A 21 -4.56 -1.39 -7.69
N ALA A 22 -3.93 -0.38 -8.30
CA ALA A 22 -2.52 -0.09 -8.10
C ALA A 22 -2.21 0.65 -6.80
N HIS A 23 -3.22 1.18 -6.10
CA HIS A 23 -3.05 1.87 -4.83
C HIS A 23 -4.37 1.92 -4.06
N THR A 24 -4.34 1.48 -2.79
CA THR A 24 -5.51 1.50 -1.93
C THR A 24 -5.11 1.42 -0.45
N HIS A 25 -6.07 1.77 0.41
CA HIS A 25 -6.09 1.57 1.84
C HIS A 25 -7.35 0.79 2.18
N SER A 26 -7.35 -0.52 1.93
CA SER A 26 -8.57 -1.34 1.91
C SER A 26 -9.39 -1.26 3.19
N ALA A 27 -8.75 -1.27 4.36
CA ALA A 27 -9.48 -1.22 5.63
C ALA A 27 -10.10 0.16 5.94
N MET A 28 -9.87 1.19 5.11
CA MET A 28 -10.54 2.49 5.25
C MET A 28 -12.01 2.49 4.79
N THR A 29 -12.57 1.36 4.40
CA THR A 29 -14.00 1.25 4.01
C THR A 29 -14.97 1.81 5.04
N PHE A 30 -14.64 1.79 6.34
CA PHE A 30 -15.47 2.37 7.40
C PHE A 30 -15.51 3.90 7.42
N LEU A 31 -14.57 4.55 6.73
CA LEU A 31 -14.48 6.02 6.63
C LEU A 31 -15.08 6.56 5.32
N ARG A 32 -15.75 5.73 4.55
CA ARG A 32 -16.37 6.17 3.30
C ARG A 32 -17.37 7.31 3.54
N SER A 33 -17.21 8.40 2.77
CA SER A 33 -18.01 9.63 2.91
C SER A 33 -17.91 10.28 4.29
N TYR A 34 -16.88 9.98 5.07
CA TYR A 34 -16.61 10.61 6.34
C TYR A 34 -15.69 11.82 6.14
N ALA A 35 -16.17 13.00 6.52
CA ALA A 35 -15.42 14.25 6.47
C ALA A 35 -14.92 14.65 5.07
N ASP A 36 -15.81 14.61 4.08
CA ASP A 36 -15.56 15.07 2.71
C ASP A 36 -15.24 16.59 2.68
N ASP A 37 -14.59 17.05 1.60
CA ASP A 37 -14.30 18.48 1.31
C ASP A 37 -13.35 19.18 2.31
N MET A 38 -12.38 18.46 2.85
CA MET A 38 -11.34 19.02 3.72
C MET A 38 -9.96 19.03 3.03
N PRO A 39 -9.10 20.03 3.32
CA PRO A 39 -7.69 19.95 2.95
C PRO A 39 -7.02 18.70 3.55
N LEU A 40 -6.11 18.05 2.80
CA LEU A 40 -5.52 16.75 3.15
C LEU A 40 -4.99 16.69 4.59
N LEU A 41 -4.15 17.65 4.99
CA LEU A 41 -3.54 17.63 6.33
C LEU A 41 -4.57 17.81 7.45
N ASP A 42 -5.60 18.63 7.24
CA ASP A 42 -6.71 18.79 8.17
C ASP A 42 -7.56 17.54 8.25
N TRP A 43 -7.84 16.93 7.11
CA TRP A 43 -8.55 15.67 7.01
C TRP A 43 -7.81 14.56 7.76
N LEU A 44 -6.51 14.35 7.48
CA LEU A 44 -5.71 13.35 8.16
C LEU A 44 -5.66 13.58 9.69
N ASN A 45 -5.22 14.77 10.12
CA ASN A 45 -4.93 15.01 11.54
C ASN A 45 -6.18 15.16 12.43
N LYS A 46 -7.27 15.74 11.89
CA LYS A 46 -8.46 16.03 12.68
C LYS A 46 -9.52 14.92 12.60
N GLN A 47 -9.52 14.14 11.52
CA GLN A 47 -10.58 13.15 11.26
C GLN A 47 -10.03 11.73 11.18
N ILE A 48 -9.07 11.44 10.30
CA ILE A 48 -8.66 10.07 9.97
C ILE A 48 -7.83 9.45 11.09
N PHE A 49 -6.68 10.02 11.43
CA PHE A 49 -5.79 9.46 12.43
C PHE A 49 -6.45 9.23 13.80
N PRO A 50 -7.34 10.12 14.32
CA PRO A 50 -8.07 9.85 15.55
C PRO A 50 -9.05 8.68 15.47
N MET A 51 -9.55 8.35 14.28
CA MET A 51 -10.43 7.19 14.06
C MET A 51 -9.60 5.93 13.88
N GLU A 52 -8.56 5.98 13.09
CA GLU A 52 -7.65 4.85 12.85
C GLU A 52 -6.95 4.37 14.14
N ALA A 53 -6.61 5.30 15.04
CA ALA A 53 -6.02 4.96 16.34
C ALA A 53 -6.92 4.09 17.23
N LYS A 54 -8.19 3.92 16.90
CA LYS A 54 -9.15 3.07 17.63
C LYS A 54 -9.25 1.67 17.06
N LEU A 55 -8.78 1.46 15.84
CA LEU A 55 -8.88 0.18 15.15
C LEU A 55 -8.00 -0.87 15.82
N GLN A 56 -8.53 -2.08 15.87
CA GLN A 56 -7.80 -3.28 16.30
C GLN A 56 -7.56 -4.18 15.09
N GLY A 57 -6.65 -5.13 15.20
CA GLY A 57 -6.37 -6.06 14.10
C GLY A 57 -7.61 -6.77 13.57
N GLU A 58 -8.56 -7.16 14.42
CA GLU A 58 -9.80 -7.79 13.98
C GLU A 58 -10.66 -6.86 13.10
N ASP A 59 -10.69 -5.56 13.40
CA ASP A 59 -11.38 -4.58 12.56
C ASP A 59 -10.74 -4.53 11.18
N ILE A 60 -9.40 -4.48 11.11
CA ILE A 60 -8.66 -4.49 9.84
C ILE A 60 -9.00 -5.73 9.01
N TYR A 61 -9.08 -6.90 9.64
CA TYR A 61 -9.46 -8.13 8.95
C TYR A 61 -10.85 -8.01 8.29
N TRP A 62 -11.88 -7.61 9.02
CA TRP A 62 -13.23 -7.53 8.49
C TRP A 62 -13.42 -6.41 7.48
N LEU A 63 -12.80 -5.25 7.69
CA LEU A 63 -12.86 -4.11 6.78
C LEU A 63 -12.13 -4.42 5.47
N SER A 64 -10.99 -5.10 5.53
CA SER A 64 -10.29 -5.59 4.33
C SER A 64 -11.13 -6.62 3.56
N ARG A 65 -11.82 -7.53 4.24
CA ARG A 65 -12.75 -8.46 3.58
C ARG A 65 -13.91 -7.76 2.89
N LEU A 66 -14.44 -6.69 3.49
CA LEU A 66 -15.46 -5.86 2.84
C LEU A 66 -14.92 -5.22 1.56
N ALA A 67 -13.72 -4.63 1.61
CA ALA A 67 -13.08 -4.07 0.43
C ALA A 67 -12.85 -5.12 -0.67
N ILE A 68 -12.36 -6.31 -0.28
CA ILE A 68 -12.14 -7.42 -1.23
C ILE A 68 -13.45 -7.85 -1.91
N LEU A 69 -14.56 -7.89 -1.17
CA LEU A 69 -15.86 -8.18 -1.77
C LEU A 69 -16.23 -7.14 -2.84
N GLU A 70 -15.99 -5.87 -2.57
CA GLU A 70 -16.22 -4.79 -3.54
C GLU A 70 -15.28 -4.90 -4.74
N TYR A 71 -14.02 -5.23 -4.53
CA TYR A 71 -13.07 -5.46 -5.62
C TYR A 71 -13.53 -6.59 -6.54
N LEU A 72 -13.84 -7.74 -5.99
CA LEU A 72 -14.27 -8.90 -6.77
C LEU A 72 -15.57 -8.63 -7.55
N THR A 73 -16.53 -7.95 -6.94
CA THR A 73 -17.79 -7.59 -7.63
C THR A 73 -17.60 -6.51 -8.70
N SER A 74 -16.49 -5.77 -8.66
CA SER A 74 -16.09 -4.76 -9.65
C SER A 74 -15.10 -5.29 -10.70
N GLY A 75 -14.77 -6.59 -10.65
CA GLY A 75 -13.84 -7.22 -11.59
C GLY A 75 -12.35 -6.94 -11.28
N ILE A 76 -12.03 -6.45 -10.09
CA ILE A 76 -10.67 -6.26 -9.61
C ILE A 76 -10.20 -7.57 -8.96
N THR A 77 -9.05 -8.09 -9.38
CA THR A 77 -8.53 -9.40 -8.95
C THR A 77 -7.20 -9.33 -8.20
N ALA A 78 -6.64 -8.13 -8.07
CA ALA A 78 -5.44 -7.88 -7.26
C ALA A 78 -5.39 -6.41 -6.85
N ASN A 79 -4.74 -6.12 -5.72
CA ASN A 79 -4.49 -4.76 -5.26
C ASN A 79 -3.07 -4.56 -4.72
N PHE A 80 -2.68 -3.28 -4.63
CA PHE A 80 -1.58 -2.78 -3.83
C PHE A 80 -2.18 -2.08 -2.61
N ASP A 81 -2.01 -2.65 -1.42
CA ASP A 81 -2.63 -2.19 -0.18
C ASP A 81 -1.60 -1.64 0.79
N MET A 82 -1.66 -0.36 1.06
CA MET A 82 -0.80 0.31 2.03
C MET A 82 -1.61 0.61 3.29
N TYR A 83 -1.46 -0.22 4.31
CA TYR A 83 -2.13 0.01 5.59
C TYR A 83 -1.38 -0.70 6.73
N PHE A 84 -1.80 -0.48 7.97
CA PHE A 84 -1.24 -1.14 9.15
C PHE A 84 -1.90 -2.51 9.40
N HIS A 85 -1.33 -3.32 10.30
CA HIS A 85 -1.71 -4.71 10.56
C HIS A 85 -1.59 -5.62 9.33
N PRO A 86 -0.38 -5.73 8.72
CA PRO A 86 -0.16 -6.54 7.53
C PRO A 86 -0.57 -8.01 7.72
N GLU A 87 -0.49 -8.54 8.94
CA GLU A 87 -0.92 -9.89 9.31
C GLU A 87 -2.42 -10.10 9.06
N MET A 88 -3.24 -9.07 9.33
CA MET A 88 -4.68 -9.15 9.14
C MET A 88 -5.09 -8.94 7.70
N ILE A 89 -4.38 -8.07 6.98
CA ILE A 89 -4.56 -7.89 5.53
C ILE A 89 -4.21 -9.19 4.80
N ALA A 90 -3.06 -9.80 5.11
CA ALA A 90 -2.65 -11.07 4.52
C ALA A 90 -3.68 -12.17 4.78
N LYS A 91 -4.12 -12.31 6.04
CA LYS A 91 -5.15 -13.28 6.43
C LYS A 91 -6.46 -13.05 5.68
N ALA A 92 -6.96 -11.81 5.63
CA ALA A 92 -8.19 -11.46 4.93
C ALA A 92 -8.13 -11.79 3.43
N SER A 93 -6.98 -11.54 2.81
CA SER A 93 -6.73 -11.81 1.39
C SER A 93 -6.72 -13.31 1.10
N VAL A 94 -5.98 -14.10 1.89
CA VAL A 94 -5.92 -15.57 1.73
C VAL A 94 -7.28 -16.21 1.97
N ASP A 95 -7.96 -15.86 3.06
CA ASP A 95 -9.30 -16.36 3.39
C ASP A 95 -10.35 -16.02 2.31
N SER A 96 -10.11 -14.98 1.53
CA SER A 96 -10.99 -14.54 0.42
C SER A 96 -10.54 -15.02 -0.96
N GLY A 97 -9.40 -15.70 -1.08
CA GLY A 97 -8.83 -16.11 -2.36
C GLY A 97 -8.40 -14.93 -3.24
N PHE A 98 -7.99 -13.81 -2.65
CA PHE A 98 -7.69 -12.56 -3.34
C PHE A 98 -6.18 -12.25 -3.30
N ARG A 99 -5.65 -11.68 -4.39
CA ARG A 99 -4.22 -11.33 -4.49
C ARG A 99 -3.95 -9.94 -3.95
N THR A 100 -3.04 -9.83 -2.98
CA THR A 100 -2.64 -8.56 -2.40
C THR A 100 -1.13 -8.41 -2.39
N VAL A 101 -0.64 -7.26 -2.87
CA VAL A 101 0.68 -6.76 -2.56
C VAL A 101 0.54 -5.79 -1.40
N ILE A 102 1.00 -6.19 -0.23
CA ILE A 102 1.06 -5.33 0.95
C ILE A 102 2.24 -4.39 0.77
N VAL A 103 2.01 -3.10 0.93
CA VAL A 103 3.05 -2.06 0.86
C VAL A 103 3.29 -1.51 2.25
N SER A 104 4.53 -1.45 2.67
CA SER A 104 4.87 -0.84 3.96
C SER A 104 4.41 0.62 4.02
N SER A 105 3.82 0.99 5.14
CA SER A 105 3.45 2.36 5.48
C SER A 105 4.40 2.99 6.50
N LEU A 106 5.67 2.58 6.50
CA LEU A 106 6.71 3.07 7.43
C LEU A 106 6.67 4.60 7.55
N ASN A 107 6.72 5.08 8.76
CA ASN A 107 6.84 6.51 9.10
C ASN A 107 7.49 6.65 10.49
N ASP A 108 7.78 7.88 10.92
CA ASP A 108 8.47 8.13 12.20
C ASP A 108 7.64 7.75 13.45
N PHE A 109 6.35 7.45 13.31
CA PHE A 109 5.43 7.30 14.44
C PHE A 109 4.95 5.87 14.68
N SER A 110 4.95 5.01 13.68
CA SER A 110 4.20 3.75 13.74
C SER A 110 4.98 2.48 13.44
N SER A 111 6.23 2.56 12.96
CA SER A 111 6.98 1.37 12.56
C SER A 111 8.50 1.60 12.63
N SER A 112 9.29 0.61 12.26
CA SER A 112 10.74 0.67 12.22
C SER A 112 11.30 -0.07 11.00
N LEU A 113 12.55 0.23 10.63
CA LEU A 113 13.25 -0.48 9.54
C LEU A 113 13.37 -1.98 9.81
N SER A 114 13.59 -2.37 11.07
CA SER A 114 13.67 -3.78 11.44
C SER A 114 12.34 -4.50 11.31
N ALA A 115 11.24 -3.85 11.69
CA ALA A 115 9.89 -4.40 11.51
C ALA A 115 9.56 -4.56 10.03
N MET A 116 9.82 -3.52 9.21
CA MET A 116 9.61 -3.60 7.76
C MET A 116 10.44 -4.71 7.11
N GLU A 117 11.67 -4.90 7.54
CA GLU A 117 12.54 -5.97 7.03
C GLU A 117 12.02 -7.36 7.40
N GLU A 118 11.55 -7.54 8.64
CA GLU A 118 10.93 -8.79 9.12
C GLU A 118 9.63 -9.07 8.34
N GLU A 119 8.79 -8.07 8.17
CA GLU A 119 7.57 -8.17 7.37
C GLU A 119 7.86 -8.54 5.91
N TYR A 120 8.89 -7.93 5.29
CA TYR A 120 9.31 -8.26 3.93
C TYR A 120 9.71 -9.73 3.79
N GLN A 121 10.45 -10.26 4.74
CA GLN A 121 10.86 -11.67 4.73
C GLN A 121 9.68 -12.60 5.02
N THR A 122 8.81 -12.23 5.93
CA THR A 122 7.66 -13.04 6.35
C THR A 122 6.63 -13.14 5.23
N TYR A 123 6.13 -12.00 4.74
CA TYR A 123 4.98 -12.01 3.83
C TYR A 123 5.33 -12.39 2.40
N ASN A 124 6.57 -12.25 1.96
CA ASN A 124 7.00 -12.79 0.67
C ASN A 124 7.13 -14.33 0.65
N ASN A 125 7.06 -14.98 1.83
CA ASN A 125 7.05 -16.42 1.99
C ASN A 125 5.76 -16.97 2.63
N TYR A 126 4.74 -16.13 2.83
CA TYR A 126 3.54 -16.46 3.57
C TYR A 126 2.55 -17.30 2.77
N ASP A 127 2.18 -16.84 1.57
CA ASP A 127 1.22 -17.49 0.67
C ASP A 127 1.45 -17.03 -0.78
N GLU A 128 1.01 -17.81 -1.75
CA GLU A 128 1.14 -17.46 -3.18
C GLU A 128 0.32 -16.24 -3.59
N LEU A 129 -0.76 -15.95 -2.85
CA LEU A 129 -1.63 -14.79 -3.06
C LEU A 129 -1.05 -13.50 -2.47
N ILE A 130 -0.02 -13.60 -1.62
CA ILE A 130 0.53 -12.46 -0.89
C ILE A 130 1.93 -12.12 -1.40
N LYS A 131 2.16 -10.84 -1.59
CA LYS A 131 3.49 -10.26 -1.73
C LYS A 131 3.60 -9.04 -0.83
N TYR A 132 4.82 -8.74 -0.41
CA TYR A 132 5.13 -7.56 0.38
C TYR A 132 6.14 -6.70 -0.37
N SER A 133 5.90 -5.42 -0.44
CA SER A 133 6.80 -4.44 -1.03
C SER A 133 7.36 -3.49 0.01
N LEU A 134 8.62 -3.15 -0.14
CA LEU A 134 9.21 -2.06 0.63
C LEU A 134 8.46 -0.76 0.32
N GLY A 135 8.32 0.09 1.31
CA GLY A 135 7.64 1.37 1.16
C GLY A 135 7.69 2.20 2.42
N PHE A 136 7.18 3.40 2.32
CA PHE A 136 6.96 4.31 3.44
C PHE A 136 5.77 5.20 3.12
N HIS A 137 5.20 5.84 4.13
CA HIS A 137 3.98 6.61 3.95
C HIS A 137 4.20 7.78 2.98
N ALA A 138 5.02 8.76 3.35
CA ALA A 138 5.34 9.93 2.53
C ALA A 138 6.65 10.59 3.00
N GLU A 139 7.26 11.44 2.17
CA GLU A 139 8.50 12.15 2.53
C GLU A 139 8.32 13.01 3.79
N TYR A 140 7.19 13.68 3.94
CA TYR A 140 6.93 14.59 5.07
C TYR A 140 6.60 13.87 6.39
N THR A 141 6.36 12.59 6.39
CA THR A 141 6.11 11.77 7.59
C THR A 141 7.28 10.88 7.96
N THR A 142 8.37 10.89 7.18
CA THR A 142 9.46 9.94 7.32
C THR A 142 10.80 10.70 7.34
N SER A 143 11.52 10.60 8.44
CA SER A 143 12.82 11.26 8.60
C SER A 143 13.85 10.78 7.58
N LYS A 144 14.78 11.66 7.23
CA LYS A 144 15.88 11.34 6.29
C LYS A 144 16.61 10.05 6.69
N LYS A 145 16.85 9.84 7.98
CA LYS A 145 17.51 8.62 8.49
C LYS A 145 16.73 7.35 8.14
N LEU A 146 15.40 7.38 8.27
CA LEU A 146 14.56 6.24 7.88
C LEU A 146 14.55 6.07 6.36
N LEU A 147 14.46 7.16 5.59
CA LEU A 147 14.50 7.12 4.13
C LEU A 147 15.82 6.52 3.60
N GLU A 148 16.96 6.91 4.17
CA GLU A 148 18.27 6.29 3.87
C GLU A 148 18.26 4.78 4.22
N GLY A 149 17.63 4.40 5.32
CA GLY A 149 17.45 3.01 5.70
C GLY A 149 16.59 2.21 4.72
N VAL A 150 15.49 2.80 4.22
CA VAL A 150 14.64 2.18 3.19
C VAL A 150 15.42 1.99 1.89
N ALA A 151 16.20 2.99 1.44
CA ALA A 151 17.06 2.88 0.27
C ALA A 151 18.09 1.76 0.43
N ASN A 152 18.70 1.62 1.62
CA ASN A 152 19.64 0.51 1.90
C ASN A 152 18.94 -0.86 1.87
N LEU A 153 17.70 -0.99 2.34
CA LEU A 153 16.93 -2.23 2.22
C LEU A 153 16.55 -2.53 0.78
N SER A 154 16.18 -1.51 0.00
CA SER A 154 15.96 -1.65 -1.45
C SER A 154 17.18 -2.23 -2.15
N GLN A 155 18.36 -1.70 -1.87
CA GLN A 155 19.62 -2.20 -2.44
C GLN A 155 19.95 -3.62 -1.95
N LYS A 156 19.78 -3.89 -0.67
CA LYS A 156 20.01 -5.22 -0.06
C LYS A 156 19.17 -6.31 -0.71
N TYR A 157 17.89 -6.04 -0.92
CA TYR A 157 16.94 -7.03 -1.46
C TYR A 157 16.72 -6.90 -2.98
N LYS A 158 17.32 -5.89 -3.62
CA LYS A 158 17.07 -5.53 -5.03
C LYS A 158 15.57 -5.41 -5.32
N ALA A 159 14.88 -4.70 -4.43
CA ALA A 159 13.43 -4.62 -4.39
C ALA A 159 12.94 -3.19 -4.64
N PRO A 160 11.81 -3.02 -5.34
CA PRO A 160 11.21 -1.72 -5.58
C PRO A 160 10.64 -1.11 -4.29
N VAL A 161 10.53 0.22 -4.27
CA VAL A 161 9.97 0.99 -3.16
C VAL A 161 8.77 1.81 -3.61
N PHE A 162 7.69 1.83 -2.81
CA PHE A 162 6.48 2.60 -3.12
C PHE A 162 6.09 3.53 -1.97
N MET A 163 5.52 4.69 -2.28
CA MET A 163 5.13 5.71 -1.31
C MET A 163 4.08 6.67 -1.89
N HIS A 164 3.43 7.48 -1.04
CA HIS A 164 2.77 8.70 -1.52
C HIS A 164 3.85 9.72 -1.86
N ASN A 165 3.72 10.41 -2.97
CA ASN A 165 4.78 11.29 -3.44
C ASN A 165 4.23 12.51 -4.17
N SER A 166 4.59 13.68 -3.68
CA SER A 166 4.21 14.96 -4.29
C SER A 166 2.68 15.17 -4.38
N GLU A 167 1.95 14.68 -3.37
CA GLU A 167 0.49 14.71 -3.33
C GLU A 167 -0.08 16.13 -3.18
N THR A 168 0.65 17.00 -2.47
CA THR A 168 0.25 18.39 -2.27
C THR A 168 1.35 19.39 -2.61
N GLU A 169 0.95 20.60 -3.02
CA GLU A 169 1.89 21.70 -3.24
C GLU A 169 2.71 22.01 -1.98
N SER A 170 2.10 21.93 -0.79
CA SER A 170 2.77 22.16 0.48
C SER A 170 3.86 21.13 0.77
N GLU A 171 3.65 19.86 0.46
CA GLU A 171 4.67 18.81 0.57
C GLU A 171 5.88 19.13 -0.31
N VAL A 172 5.63 19.47 -1.58
CA VAL A 172 6.70 19.81 -2.53
C VAL A 172 7.47 21.03 -2.04
N ALA A 173 6.78 22.12 -1.66
CA ALA A 173 7.42 23.35 -1.17
C ALA A 173 8.26 23.13 0.09
N GLN A 174 7.76 22.34 1.04
CA GLN A 174 8.50 22.01 2.27
C GLN A 174 9.72 21.12 1.99
N CYS A 175 9.62 20.14 1.10
CA CYS A 175 10.75 19.32 0.71
C CYS A 175 11.84 20.15 0.02
N VAL A 176 11.46 21.06 -0.89
CA VAL A 176 12.39 22.01 -1.48
C VAL A 176 13.04 22.91 -0.41
N GLY A 177 12.26 23.37 0.56
CA GLY A 177 12.78 24.16 1.68
C GLY A 177 13.79 23.40 2.56
N ARG A 178 13.59 22.10 2.78
CA ARG A 178 14.48 21.24 3.59
C ARG A 178 15.74 20.81 2.83
N TYR A 179 15.59 20.39 1.58
CA TYR A 179 16.63 19.68 0.84
C TYR A 179 17.07 20.37 -0.46
N GLY A 180 16.44 21.47 -0.86
CA GLY A 180 16.70 22.11 -2.15
C GLY A 180 16.21 21.31 -3.36
N MET A 181 15.41 20.27 -3.17
CA MET A 181 14.96 19.32 -4.19
C MET A 181 13.47 19.02 -4.01
N THR A 182 12.79 18.66 -5.11
CA THR A 182 11.44 18.10 -5.02
C THR A 182 11.48 16.69 -4.37
N PRO A 183 10.36 16.18 -3.81
CA PRO A 183 10.36 14.86 -3.17
C PRO A 183 10.95 13.76 -4.04
N THR A 184 10.50 13.62 -5.28
CA THR A 184 11.02 12.61 -6.20
C THR A 184 12.53 12.73 -6.42
N THR A 185 13.03 13.95 -6.68
CA THR A 185 14.47 14.19 -6.90
C THR A 185 15.28 13.89 -5.64
N PHE A 186 14.77 14.27 -4.48
CA PHE A 186 15.42 13.97 -3.20
C PHE A 186 15.50 12.45 -2.95
N LEU A 187 14.40 11.73 -3.12
CA LEU A 187 14.35 10.27 -2.95
C LEU A 187 15.26 9.54 -3.94
N ASP A 188 15.28 9.97 -5.20
CA ASP A 188 16.20 9.43 -6.22
C ASP A 188 17.65 9.66 -5.84
N SER A 189 18.00 10.82 -5.28
CA SER A 189 19.35 11.13 -4.79
C SER A 189 19.84 10.21 -3.66
N LEU A 190 18.91 9.53 -2.96
CA LEU A 190 19.22 8.50 -1.96
C LEU A 190 19.42 7.10 -2.58
N GLY A 191 19.25 6.94 -3.89
CA GLY A 191 19.28 5.65 -4.58
C GLY A 191 17.99 4.83 -4.38
N MET A 192 16.87 5.49 -4.03
CA MET A 192 15.63 4.83 -3.68
C MET A 192 15.04 4.00 -4.83
N PHE A 193 15.23 4.44 -6.07
CA PHE A 193 14.57 3.87 -7.24
C PHE A 193 15.50 3.02 -8.11
N GLU A 194 16.70 2.66 -7.66
CA GLU A 194 17.65 1.84 -8.43
C GLU A 194 17.05 0.50 -8.89
N TYR A 195 16.17 -0.09 -8.08
CA TYR A 195 15.48 -1.35 -8.40
C TYR A 195 13.99 -1.14 -8.73
N GLY A 196 13.64 0.07 -9.16
CA GLY A 196 12.27 0.44 -9.51
C GLY A 196 11.46 0.92 -8.30
N GLY A 197 10.19 1.10 -8.53
CA GLY A 197 9.26 1.64 -7.55
C GLY A 197 8.43 2.77 -8.15
N GLY A 198 7.76 3.51 -7.29
CA GLY A 198 6.95 4.63 -7.74
C GLY A 198 6.24 5.36 -6.61
N GLY A 199 5.84 6.58 -6.93
CA GLY A 199 4.97 7.41 -6.12
C GLY A 199 3.52 7.29 -6.58
N TYR A 200 2.61 7.33 -5.62
CA TYR A 200 1.19 7.50 -5.84
C TYR A 200 0.85 8.99 -5.75
N HIS A 201 -0.10 9.46 -6.59
CA HIS A 201 -0.60 10.84 -6.80
C HIS A 201 0.17 11.68 -7.80
#